data_31738d24e998cfcb1b628242ab72e203
#
_entry.id   31738d24e998cfcb1b628242ab72e203
#
_cell.length_a   1.000
_cell.length_b   1.000
_cell.length_c   1.000
_cell.angle_alpha   90.00
_cell.angle_beta   90.00
_cell.angle_gamma   90.00
#
_symmetry.space_group_name_H-M   'P 1'
#
loop_
_entity.id
_entity.type
_entity.pdbx_description
1 polymer ?
#
loop_
_entity_poly.entity_id
_entity_poly.type
_entity_poly.pdbx_seq_one_letter_code
_entity_poly.pdbx_strand_id
1 'polypeptide(L)'
;MVTIIHAERRSPVLTPSSLACLSHIPTINLTAGCTIGCVYCYALGYSSNPGEGKVLLYENTLEKLRSELARKRTKPRAVYFSPSSDLFQPIPEVLALGHSILEFLLSKGIGVAFLTKGHIPDGTMSLLLSHADKVQAQIGVITLDEDIVRLFEPNAASPGVRLEQMAKLVTGGIATEARLAPILPGITDTPSALNRLFSAIAKARVKRAAASTLFLRPGISESLKRNVHNGEVLQGMLAFYQDARRLAVRAEHSSVTTLPHAQRDEIYQGIGHVAKEHGIALSICACMNPDLARGTCNISGRWPRRSRRAAQPRLFEVER
;
A
#
# COMPACT_ATOMS: atom_id res chain seq x y z
N MET A 1 5.94 -23.28 -7.22
CA MET A 1 4.55 -23.48 -6.71
C MET A 1 4.46 -22.84 -5.35
N VAL A 2 3.44 -22.01 -5.08
CA VAL A 2 3.24 -21.38 -3.77
C VAL A 2 2.54 -22.37 -2.83
N THR A 3 3.05 -22.47 -1.60
CA THR A 3 2.43 -23.31 -0.55
C THR A 3 1.55 -22.42 0.33
N ILE A 4 0.26 -22.69 0.38
CA ILE A 4 -0.68 -22.02 1.28
C ILE A 4 -0.77 -22.84 2.56
N ILE A 5 -0.50 -22.20 3.70
CA ILE A 5 -0.58 -22.78 5.04
C ILE A 5 -1.82 -22.16 5.71
N HIS A 6 -2.79 -22.99 6.00
CA HIS A 6 -4.01 -22.58 6.69
C HIS A 6 -3.78 -22.54 8.19
N ALA A 7 -4.21 -21.46 8.85
CA ALA A 7 -4.03 -21.30 10.28
C ALA A 7 -5.14 -20.46 10.91
N GLU A 8 -5.37 -20.68 12.18
CA GLU A 8 -6.22 -19.82 12.99
C GLU A 8 -5.40 -18.68 13.63
N ARG A 9 -5.90 -17.46 13.48
CA ARG A 9 -5.37 -16.30 14.17
C ARG A 9 -5.73 -16.35 15.66
N ARG A 10 -4.73 -16.34 16.53
CA ARG A 10 -4.92 -16.23 18.00
C ARG A 10 -4.95 -14.77 18.46
N SER A 11 -4.13 -13.90 17.85
CA SER A 11 -4.07 -12.46 18.17
C SER A 11 -5.31 -11.71 17.70
N PRO A 12 -5.55 -10.47 18.18
CA PRO A 12 -6.58 -9.59 17.63
C PRO A 12 -6.45 -9.39 16.12
N VAL A 13 -7.58 -9.21 15.44
CA VAL A 13 -7.63 -8.90 14.00
C VAL A 13 -7.30 -7.44 13.76
N LEU A 14 -7.95 -6.56 14.52
CA LEU A 14 -7.72 -5.11 14.45
C LEU A 14 -6.48 -4.76 15.26
N THR A 15 -5.36 -4.56 14.58
CA THR A 15 -4.08 -4.25 15.21
C THR A 15 -3.66 -2.80 14.96
N PRO A 16 -3.05 -2.13 15.96
CA PRO A 16 -2.45 -0.83 15.74
C PRO A 16 -1.27 -0.96 14.78
N SER A 17 -0.99 0.08 14.02
CA SER A 17 0.20 0.14 13.17
C SER A 17 1.32 0.92 13.84
N SER A 18 2.55 0.42 13.70
CA SER A 18 3.77 1.16 14.07
C SER A 18 4.11 2.30 13.10
N LEU A 19 3.45 2.33 11.94
CA LEU A 19 3.60 3.43 10.99
C LEU A 19 2.84 4.66 11.48
N ALA A 20 3.56 5.77 11.72
CA ALA A 20 2.97 7.02 12.23
C ALA A 20 1.79 7.52 11.39
N CYS A 21 1.84 7.34 10.06
CA CYS A 21 0.77 7.72 9.15
C CYS A 21 -0.50 6.84 9.26
N LEU A 22 -0.40 5.66 9.87
CA LEU A 22 -1.52 4.74 10.12
C LEU A 22 -1.93 4.67 11.60
N SER A 23 -1.31 5.47 12.49
CA SER A 23 -1.52 5.39 13.94
C SER A 23 -2.97 5.64 14.39
N HIS A 24 -3.78 6.29 13.54
CA HIS A 24 -5.17 6.65 13.89
C HIS A 24 -6.21 5.65 13.41
N ILE A 25 -5.83 4.65 12.62
CA ILE A 25 -6.72 3.60 12.13
C ILE A 25 -6.07 2.24 12.35
N PRO A 26 -6.85 1.22 12.75
CA PRO A 26 -6.33 -0.14 12.88
C PRO A 26 -6.03 -0.74 11.52
N THR A 27 -5.18 -1.75 11.52
CA THR A 27 -4.82 -2.52 10.33
C THR A 27 -5.33 -3.95 10.43
N ILE A 28 -5.56 -4.57 9.27
CA ILE A 28 -5.88 -5.99 9.12
C ILE A 28 -4.89 -6.59 8.12
N ASN A 29 -4.21 -7.67 8.49
CA ASN A 29 -3.50 -8.54 7.55
C ASN A 29 -4.26 -9.88 7.46
N LEU A 30 -4.64 -10.30 6.27
CA LEU A 30 -5.28 -11.60 6.04
C LEU A 30 -4.26 -12.72 6.07
N THR A 31 -3.04 -12.40 5.65
CA THR A 31 -1.96 -13.35 5.50
C THR A 31 -0.68 -12.86 6.16
N ALA A 32 0.21 -13.79 6.48
CA ALA A 32 1.64 -13.54 6.57
C ALA A 32 2.29 -14.12 5.31
N GLY A 33 3.23 -13.38 4.71
CA GLY A 33 3.71 -13.66 3.36
C GLY A 33 2.77 -13.10 2.27
N CYS A 34 3.29 -13.01 1.04
CA CYS A 34 2.59 -12.43 -0.10
C CYS A 34 3.12 -13.02 -1.40
N THR A 35 2.22 -13.44 -2.28
CA THR A 35 2.59 -14.05 -3.57
C THR A 35 2.91 -13.04 -4.66
N ILE A 36 2.70 -11.74 -4.45
CA ILE A 36 3.15 -10.72 -5.42
C ILE A 36 4.67 -10.84 -5.66
N GLY A 37 5.42 -11.25 -4.63
CA GLY A 37 6.82 -11.63 -4.79
C GLY A 37 7.76 -10.44 -5.05
N CYS A 38 7.40 -9.22 -4.65
CA CYS A 38 8.27 -8.05 -4.83
C CYS A 38 9.64 -8.32 -4.19
N VAL A 39 10.71 -8.30 -4.99
CA VAL A 39 12.07 -8.62 -4.54
C VAL A 39 12.65 -7.60 -3.55
N TYR A 40 12.07 -6.41 -3.50
CA TYR A 40 12.41 -5.31 -2.59
C TYR A 40 11.44 -5.17 -1.41
N CYS A 41 10.64 -6.20 -1.11
CA CYS A 41 9.60 -6.10 -0.07
C CYS A 41 10.23 -6.01 1.33
N TYR A 42 9.87 -4.98 2.08
CA TYR A 42 10.34 -4.82 3.46
C TYR A 42 9.83 -5.89 4.41
N ALA A 43 8.68 -6.51 4.09
CA ALA A 43 8.09 -7.57 4.90
C ALA A 43 8.90 -8.89 4.86
N LEU A 44 9.86 -9.03 3.95
CA LEU A 44 10.80 -10.15 3.94
C LEU A 44 11.63 -10.25 5.23
N GLY A 45 11.85 -9.13 5.91
CA GLY A 45 12.59 -9.08 7.17
C GLY A 45 11.74 -9.31 8.42
N TYR A 46 10.43 -9.55 8.30
CA TYR A 46 9.57 -9.77 9.46
C TYR A 46 9.69 -11.19 10.01
N SER A 47 9.74 -11.31 11.34
CA SER A 47 9.75 -12.62 12.02
C SER A 47 8.49 -13.47 11.73
N SER A 48 7.39 -12.83 11.37
CA SER A 48 6.15 -13.49 10.96
C SER A 48 6.13 -13.94 9.50
N ASN A 49 7.16 -13.61 8.70
CA ASN A 49 7.24 -14.06 7.31
C ASN A 49 7.47 -15.58 7.27
N PRO A 50 6.58 -16.36 6.60
CA PRO A 50 6.70 -17.83 6.59
C PRO A 50 7.83 -18.36 5.69
N GLY A 51 8.57 -17.46 5.04
CA GLY A 51 9.61 -17.79 4.08
C GLY A 51 9.15 -17.73 2.64
N GLU A 52 10.11 -17.84 1.73
CA GLU A 52 9.89 -17.74 0.30
C GLU A 52 8.96 -18.84 -0.21
N GLY A 53 8.05 -18.48 -1.13
CA GLY A 53 7.07 -19.39 -1.71
C GLY A 53 5.99 -19.89 -0.75
N LYS A 54 5.88 -19.33 0.46
CA LYS A 54 4.88 -19.69 1.45
C LYS A 54 3.98 -18.52 1.82
N VAL A 55 2.70 -18.80 2.02
CA VAL A 55 1.71 -17.84 2.54
C VAL A 55 0.92 -18.50 3.65
N LEU A 56 0.90 -17.89 4.82
CA LEU A 56 0.06 -18.31 5.94
C LEU A 56 -1.25 -17.53 5.86
N LEU A 57 -2.36 -18.22 5.59
CA LEU A 57 -3.72 -17.64 5.52
C LEU A 57 -4.42 -17.82 6.87
N TYR A 58 -4.92 -16.71 7.44
CA TYR A 58 -5.68 -16.72 8.68
C TYR A 58 -7.18 -16.85 8.40
N GLU A 59 -7.68 -18.07 8.35
CA GLU A 59 -9.05 -18.42 7.90
C GLU A 59 -10.15 -17.83 8.78
N ASN A 60 -9.95 -17.80 10.09
CA ASN A 60 -10.94 -17.32 11.07
C ASN A 60 -10.99 -15.78 11.19
N THR A 61 -10.33 -15.04 10.27
CA THR A 61 -10.22 -13.57 10.36
C THR A 61 -11.59 -12.88 10.36
N LEU A 62 -12.52 -13.30 9.50
CA LEU A 62 -13.86 -12.67 9.43
C LEU A 62 -14.68 -12.92 10.70
N GLU A 63 -14.68 -14.14 11.23
CA GLU A 63 -15.40 -14.48 12.45
C GLU A 63 -14.87 -13.70 13.67
N LYS A 64 -13.55 -13.70 13.83
CA LYS A 64 -12.92 -12.91 14.91
C LYS A 64 -13.19 -11.43 14.75
N LEU A 65 -13.14 -10.89 13.54
CA LEU A 65 -13.44 -9.48 13.28
C LEU A 65 -14.87 -9.12 13.67
N ARG A 66 -15.84 -9.99 13.35
CA ARG A 66 -17.24 -9.82 13.76
C ARG A 66 -17.35 -9.77 15.29
N SER A 67 -16.73 -10.71 15.98
CA SER A 67 -16.70 -10.78 17.44
C SER A 67 -16.01 -9.56 18.08
N GLU A 68 -14.86 -9.13 17.54
CA GLU A 68 -14.16 -7.94 18.05
C GLU A 68 -14.98 -6.66 17.88
N LEU A 69 -15.62 -6.47 16.72
CA LEU A 69 -16.44 -5.29 16.46
C LEU A 69 -17.75 -5.29 17.27
N ALA A 70 -18.32 -6.46 17.57
CA ALA A 70 -19.50 -6.56 18.44
C ALA A 70 -19.19 -6.09 19.87
N ARG A 71 -18.01 -6.42 20.39
CA ARG A 71 -17.58 -6.04 21.75
C ARG A 71 -17.10 -4.58 21.87
N LYS A 72 -16.75 -3.92 20.74
CA LYS A 72 -16.25 -2.54 20.79
C LYS A 72 -17.37 -1.52 20.98
N ARG A 73 -17.29 -0.75 22.08
CA ARG A 73 -18.17 0.40 22.32
C ARG A 73 -18.07 1.45 21.21
N THR A 74 -16.84 1.72 20.76
CA THR A 74 -16.58 2.65 19.66
C THR A 74 -15.94 1.90 18.52
N LYS A 75 -16.63 1.85 17.37
CA LYS A 75 -16.13 1.23 16.15
C LYS A 75 -15.13 2.15 15.47
N PRO A 76 -14.07 1.61 14.83
CA PRO A 76 -13.14 2.41 14.05
C PRO A 76 -13.88 3.13 12.91
N ARG A 77 -13.36 4.29 12.50
CA ARG A 77 -13.88 5.01 11.32
C ARG A 77 -13.52 4.30 10.04
N ALA A 78 -12.33 3.75 9.99
CA ALA A 78 -11.79 3.03 8.86
C ALA A 78 -10.79 1.99 9.34
N VAL A 79 -10.45 1.08 8.43
CA VAL A 79 -9.43 0.04 8.60
C VAL A 79 -8.49 0.09 7.40
N TYR A 80 -7.20 -0.05 7.64
CA TYR A 80 -6.20 -0.20 6.59
C TYR A 80 -5.88 -1.68 6.38
N PHE A 81 -5.91 -2.11 5.12
CA PHE A 81 -5.67 -3.51 4.76
C PHE A 81 -4.21 -3.78 4.39
N SER A 82 -3.74 -4.91 4.87
CA SER A 82 -2.54 -5.62 4.41
C SER A 82 -1.27 -4.76 4.34
N PRO A 83 -0.89 -4.04 5.42
CA PRO A 83 0.36 -3.26 5.39
C PRO A 83 1.60 -4.14 5.18
N SER A 84 1.56 -5.44 5.46
CA SER A 84 2.68 -6.38 5.32
C SER A 84 2.48 -7.46 4.26
N SER A 85 1.34 -7.43 3.54
CA SER A 85 1.06 -8.32 2.41
C SER A 85 0.25 -7.55 1.35
N ASP A 86 -0.34 -8.22 0.38
CA ASP A 86 -1.27 -7.60 -0.55
C ASP A 86 -2.66 -8.22 -0.39
N LEU A 87 -3.70 -7.37 -0.26
CA LEU A 87 -5.09 -7.82 -0.15
C LEU A 87 -5.55 -8.56 -1.41
N PHE A 88 -5.02 -8.16 -2.57
CA PHE A 88 -5.39 -8.70 -3.88
C PHE A 88 -4.28 -9.57 -4.49
N GLN A 89 -3.51 -10.25 -3.66
CA GLN A 89 -2.58 -11.26 -4.15
C GLN A 89 -3.36 -12.41 -4.82
N PRO A 90 -2.84 -13.02 -5.92
CA PRO A 90 -3.60 -13.95 -6.75
C PRO A 90 -3.75 -15.34 -6.11
N ILE A 91 -4.42 -15.40 -4.96
CA ILE A 91 -4.81 -16.62 -4.25
C ILE A 91 -6.32 -16.59 -4.09
N PRO A 92 -7.09 -17.53 -4.67
CA PRO A 92 -8.54 -17.52 -4.65
C PRO A 92 -9.13 -17.39 -3.24
N GLU A 93 -8.59 -18.11 -2.26
CA GLU A 93 -9.06 -18.09 -0.87
C GLU A 93 -8.83 -16.74 -0.20
N VAL A 94 -7.69 -16.09 -0.48
CA VAL A 94 -7.38 -14.74 0.02
C VAL A 94 -8.31 -13.72 -0.58
N LEU A 95 -8.58 -13.80 -1.90
CA LEU A 95 -9.50 -12.92 -2.61
C LEU A 95 -10.93 -13.07 -2.08
N ALA A 96 -11.40 -14.30 -1.87
CA ALA A 96 -12.73 -14.57 -1.33
C ALA A 96 -12.88 -14.07 0.12
N LEU A 97 -11.91 -14.36 0.98
CA LEU A 97 -11.89 -13.88 2.36
C LEU A 97 -11.82 -12.34 2.41
N GLY A 98 -10.97 -11.75 1.58
CA GLY A 98 -10.82 -10.31 1.45
C GLY A 98 -12.12 -9.63 1.03
N HIS A 99 -12.79 -10.16 0.01
CA HIS A 99 -14.10 -9.69 -0.43
C HIS A 99 -15.13 -9.70 0.71
N SER A 100 -15.26 -10.83 1.41
CA SER A 100 -16.22 -10.98 2.51
C SER A 100 -15.94 -10.02 3.68
N ILE A 101 -14.66 -9.72 3.97
CA ILE A 101 -14.29 -8.77 5.02
C ILE A 101 -14.57 -7.34 4.58
N LEU A 102 -14.27 -6.98 3.33
CA LEU A 102 -14.60 -5.67 2.76
C LEU A 102 -16.11 -5.42 2.80
N GLU A 103 -16.92 -6.36 2.31
CA GLU A 103 -18.38 -6.30 2.34
C GLU A 103 -18.90 -6.10 3.77
N PHE A 104 -18.41 -6.90 4.71
CA PHE A 104 -18.80 -6.79 6.11
C PHE A 104 -18.47 -5.42 6.71
N LEU A 105 -17.27 -4.87 6.48
CA LEU A 105 -16.88 -3.57 7.01
C LEU A 105 -17.69 -2.44 6.39
N LEU A 106 -17.85 -2.45 5.07
CA LEU A 106 -18.59 -1.44 4.33
C LEU A 106 -20.09 -1.45 4.71
N SER A 107 -20.70 -2.64 4.90
CA SER A 107 -22.09 -2.76 5.41
C SER A 107 -22.25 -2.19 6.83
N LYS A 108 -21.19 -2.15 7.64
CA LYS A 108 -21.18 -1.49 8.96
C LYS A 108 -20.86 0.00 8.92
N GLY A 109 -20.69 0.56 7.73
CA GLY A 109 -20.31 1.95 7.55
C GLY A 109 -18.88 2.26 8.00
N ILE A 110 -18.00 1.25 8.03
CA ILE A 110 -16.57 1.39 8.36
C ILE A 110 -15.81 1.54 7.04
N GLY A 111 -15.04 2.62 6.92
CA GLY A 111 -14.25 2.87 5.74
C GLY A 111 -13.10 1.88 5.58
N VAL A 112 -12.65 1.70 4.35
CA VAL A 112 -11.53 0.80 4.02
C VAL A 112 -10.47 1.54 3.22
N ALA A 113 -9.21 1.33 3.58
CA ALA A 113 -8.07 1.83 2.85
C ALA A 113 -7.10 0.69 2.53
N PHE A 114 -6.49 0.72 1.36
CA PHE A 114 -5.53 -0.29 0.94
C PHE A 114 -4.50 0.26 -0.05
N LEU A 115 -3.37 -0.43 -0.12
CA LEU A 115 -2.38 -0.32 -1.19
C LEU A 115 -2.26 -1.69 -1.86
N THR A 116 -2.29 -1.74 -3.18
CA THR A 116 -2.13 -2.99 -3.91
C THR A 116 -1.28 -2.85 -5.17
N LYS A 117 -0.64 -3.94 -5.55
CA LYS A 117 -0.05 -4.21 -6.86
C LYS A 117 -0.75 -5.37 -7.58
N GLY A 118 -1.76 -5.96 -6.91
CA GLY A 118 -2.56 -7.06 -7.43
C GLY A 118 -3.71 -6.60 -8.34
N HIS A 119 -4.38 -7.58 -8.93
CA HIS A 119 -5.62 -7.37 -9.69
C HIS A 119 -6.82 -7.42 -8.73
N ILE A 120 -7.65 -6.39 -8.76
CA ILE A 120 -8.92 -6.34 -8.00
C ILE A 120 -9.98 -7.08 -8.80
N PRO A 121 -10.55 -8.20 -8.30
CA PRO A 121 -11.60 -8.93 -9.01
C PRO A 121 -12.84 -8.06 -9.28
N ASP A 122 -13.51 -8.27 -10.41
CA ASP A 122 -14.63 -7.43 -10.84
C ASP A 122 -15.78 -7.34 -9.81
N GLY A 123 -16.11 -8.45 -9.13
CA GLY A 123 -17.11 -8.43 -8.05
C GLY A 123 -16.66 -7.55 -6.88
N THR A 124 -15.38 -7.58 -6.52
CA THR A 124 -14.85 -6.71 -5.46
C THR A 124 -14.75 -5.27 -5.94
N MET A 125 -14.36 -5.03 -7.19
CA MET A 125 -14.38 -3.70 -7.79
C MET A 125 -15.79 -3.08 -7.72
N SER A 126 -16.83 -3.83 -8.08
CA SER A 126 -18.23 -3.41 -8.01
C SER A 126 -18.65 -3.08 -6.57
N LEU A 127 -18.25 -3.91 -5.60
CA LEU A 127 -18.48 -3.65 -4.17
C LEU A 127 -17.82 -2.34 -3.72
N LEU A 128 -16.56 -2.10 -4.09
CA LEU A 128 -15.84 -0.87 -3.74
C LEU A 128 -16.51 0.35 -4.36
N LEU A 129 -16.91 0.29 -5.63
CA LEU A 129 -17.58 1.37 -6.35
C LEU A 129 -18.93 1.73 -5.73
N SER A 130 -19.69 0.75 -5.26
CA SER A 130 -20.98 0.99 -4.59
C SER A 130 -20.84 1.68 -3.22
N HIS A 131 -19.60 1.81 -2.69
CA HIS A 131 -19.31 2.45 -1.41
C HIS A 131 -18.16 3.48 -1.56
N ALA A 132 -18.12 4.20 -2.68
CA ALA A 132 -16.98 5.06 -3.05
C ALA A 132 -16.59 6.08 -1.97
N ASP A 133 -17.55 6.63 -1.23
CA ASP A 133 -17.35 7.57 -0.12
C ASP A 133 -16.63 6.95 1.10
N LYS A 134 -16.54 5.62 1.16
CA LYS A 134 -15.93 4.85 2.25
C LYS A 134 -14.68 4.09 1.81
N VAL A 135 -14.17 4.34 0.61
CA VAL A 135 -13.00 3.64 0.08
C VAL A 135 -11.88 4.63 -0.22
N GLN A 136 -10.66 4.27 0.13
CA GLN A 136 -9.43 4.95 -0.24
C GLN A 136 -8.46 3.94 -0.84
N ALA A 137 -8.04 4.17 -2.06
CA ALA A 137 -7.18 3.24 -2.77
C ALA A 137 -5.81 3.86 -3.08
N GLN A 138 -4.76 3.08 -2.90
CA GLN A 138 -3.45 3.34 -3.49
C GLN A 138 -3.09 2.19 -4.40
N ILE A 139 -2.64 2.49 -5.61
CA ILE A 139 -2.19 1.47 -6.56
C ILE A 139 -0.69 1.66 -6.79
N GLY A 140 0.06 0.62 -6.48
CA GLY A 140 1.51 0.60 -6.66
C GLY A 140 1.86 0.46 -8.14
N VAL A 141 2.67 1.38 -8.67
CA VAL A 141 3.23 1.29 -10.03
C VAL A 141 4.61 1.94 -10.02
N ILE A 142 5.64 1.18 -10.38
CA ILE A 142 7.03 1.69 -10.36
C ILE A 142 7.51 2.07 -11.76
N THR A 143 6.96 1.46 -12.80
CA THR A 143 7.29 1.68 -14.21
C THR A 143 6.21 1.12 -15.11
N LEU A 144 6.24 1.49 -16.39
CA LEU A 144 5.45 0.87 -17.47
C LEU A 144 6.22 -0.22 -18.20
N ASP A 145 7.51 -0.37 -17.93
CA ASP A 145 8.35 -1.40 -18.52
C ASP A 145 8.03 -2.76 -17.89
N GLU A 146 7.43 -3.64 -18.70
CA GLU A 146 6.98 -4.95 -18.22
C GLU A 146 8.15 -5.89 -17.88
N ASP A 147 9.32 -5.73 -18.54
CA ASP A 147 10.50 -6.54 -18.23
C ASP A 147 11.04 -6.17 -16.85
N ILE A 148 11.09 -4.88 -16.54
CA ILE A 148 11.45 -4.40 -15.21
C ILE A 148 10.41 -4.83 -14.17
N VAL A 149 9.12 -4.78 -14.49
CA VAL A 149 8.08 -5.27 -13.59
C VAL A 149 8.25 -6.77 -13.34
N ARG A 150 8.43 -7.59 -14.37
CA ARG A 150 8.67 -9.04 -14.20
C ARG A 150 9.90 -9.33 -13.34
N LEU A 151 10.94 -8.52 -13.47
CA LEU A 151 12.18 -8.69 -12.73
C LEU A 151 12.04 -8.32 -11.24
N PHE A 152 11.27 -7.29 -10.91
CA PHE A 152 11.17 -6.76 -9.55
C PHE A 152 9.83 -7.05 -8.84
N GLU A 153 8.76 -7.34 -9.58
CA GLU A 153 7.39 -7.59 -9.10
C GLU A 153 6.75 -8.79 -9.85
N PRO A 154 7.34 -9.99 -9.80
CA PRO A 154 7.08 -11.08 -10.75
C PRO A 154 5.61 -11.53 -10.87
N ASN A 155 4.81 -11.41 -9.80
CA ASN A 155 3.42 -11.82 -9.80
C ASN A 155 2.45 -10.65 -9.53
N ALA A 156 2.90 -9.43 -9.71
CA ALA A 156 2.01 -8.28 -9.68
C ALA A 156 1.15 -8.21 -10.95
N ALA A 157 0.01 -7.55 -10.89
CA ALA A 157 -0.73 -7.21 -12.09
C ALA A 157 0.12 -6.37 -13.04
N SER A 158 -0.07 -6.49 -14.36
CA SER A 158 0.67 -5.69 -15.33
C SER A 158 0.46 -4.18 -15.11
N PRO A 159 1.38 -3.32 -15.54
CA PRO A 159 1.20 -1.87 -15.45
C PRO A 159 -0.10 -1.40 -16.11
N GLY A 160 -0.47 -1.98 -17.25
CA GLY A 160 -1.71 -1.68 -17.95
C GLY A 160 -2.95 -1.96 -17.07
N VAL A 161 -3.03 -3.14 -16.49
CA VAL A 161 -4.13 -3.53 -15.58
C VAL A 161 -4.19 -2.58 -14.37
N ARG A 162 -3.05 -2.23 -13.78
CA ARG A 162 -3.01 -1.29 -12.62
C ARG A 162 -3.51 0.11 -13.00
N LEU A 163 -3.17 0.61 -14.18
CA LEU A 163 -3.67 1.90 -14.69
C LEU A 163 -5.17 1.86 -15.00
N GLU A 164 -5.66 0.78 -15.58
CA GLU A 164 -7.10 0.59 -15.80
C GLU A 164 -7.88 0.56 -14.49
N GLN A 165 -7.36 -0.11 -13.47
CA GLN A 165 -7.94 -0.12 -12.12
C GLN A 165 -7.97 1.29 -11.51
N MET A 166 -6.86 2.05 -11.64
CA MET A 166 -6.84 3.46 -11.22
C MET A 166 -7.95 4.26 -11.91
N ALA A 167 -8.10 4.12 -13.23
CA ALA A 167 -9.10 4.82 -14.01
C ALA A 167 -10.53 4.44 -13.56
N LYS A 168 -10.81 3.15 -13.38
CA LYS A 168 -12.11 2.65 -12.88
C LYS A 168 -12.44 3.22 -11.50
N LEU A 169 -11.49 3.16 -10.56
CA LEU A 169 -11.66 3.68 -9.20
C LEU A 169 -11.92 5.19 -9.18
N VAL A 170 -11.11 5.97 -9.91
CA VAL A 170 -11.27 7.44 -10.00
C VAL A 170 -12.58 7.81 -10.66
N THR A 171 -12.96 7.16 -11.75
CA THR A 171 -14.23 7.42 -12.46
C THR A 171 -15.44 7.09 -11.59
N GLY A 172 -15.32 6.06 -10.74
CA GLY A 172 -16.32 5.69 -9.76
C GLY A 172 -16.34 6.55 -8.49
N GLY A 173 -15.54 7.62 -8.43
CA GLY A 173 -15.53 8.56 -7.31
C GLY A 173 -14.67 8.13 -6.10
N ILE A 174 -13.90 7.06 -6.22
CA ILE A 174 -12.99 6.61 -5.16
C ILE A 174 -11.73 7.47 -5.13
N ALA A 175 -11.38 7.99 -3.96
CA ALA A 175 -10.12 8.68 -3.76
C ALA A 175 -8.94 7.72 -3.99
N THR A 176 -8.23 7.96 -5.10
CA THR A 176 -7.18 7.07 -5.60
C THR A 176 -5.86 7.82 -5.78
N GLU A 177 -4.76 7.22 -5.31
CA GLU A 177 -3.40 7.73 -5.47
C GLU A 177 -2.50 6.69 -6.15
N ALA A 178 -1.59 7.14 -6.98
CA ALA A 178 -0.51 6.31 -7.51
C ALA A 178 0.63 6.21 -6.48
N ARG A 179 1.19 5.00 -6.29
CA ARG A 179 2.29 4.77 -5.38
C ARG A 179 3.55 4.36 -6.15
N LEU A 180 4.50 5.29 -6.27
CA LEU A 180 5.80 5.07 -6.90
C LEU A 180 6.81 4.70 -5.80
N ALA A 181 6.69 3.48 -5.29
CA ALA A 181 7.54 3.02 -4.20
C ALA A 181 7.82 1.51 -4.33
N PRO A 182 9.11 1.17 -4.51
CA PRO A 182 10.24 2.10 -4.54
C PRO A 182 10.52 2.66 -5.94
N ILE A 183 11.17 3.83 -5.97
CA ILE A 183 11.93 4.27 -7.14
C ILE A 183 13.23 3.48 -7.14
N LEU A 184 13.56 2.86 -8.26
CA LEU A 184 14.79 2.12 -8.48
C LEU A 184 15.79 3.04 -9.17
N PRO A 185 16.88 3.49 -8.50
CA PRO A 185 17.82 4.48 -9.05
C PRO A 185 18.45 4.00 -10.35
N GLY A 186 18.50 4.89 -11.35
CA GLY A 186 19.02 4.61 -12.69
C GLY A 186 18.11 3.75 -13.58
N ILE A 187 17.00 3.22 -13.04
CA ILE A 187 16.07 2.35 -13.77
C ILE A 187 14.72 3.04 -13.96
N THR A 188 14.05 3.41 -12.86
CA THR A 188 12.68 3.93 -12.92
C THR A 188 12.59 5.45 -12.75
N ASP A 189 13.71 6.13 -12.53
CA ASP A 189 13.83 7.58 -12.33
C ASP A 189 14.42 8.32 -13.53
N THR A 190 14.63 7.63 -14.66
CA THR A 190 15.07 8.31 -15.87
C THR A 190 13.97 9.26 -16.39
N PRO A 191 14.32 10.45 -16.95
CA PRO A 191 13.33 11.40 -17.44
C PRO A 191 12.30 10.82 -18.39
N SER A 192 12.74 9.96 -19.32
CA SER A 192 11.87 9.29 -20.29
C SER A 192 10.90 8.31 -19.61
N ALA A 193 11.38 7.49 -18.66
CA ALA A 193 10.54 6.54 -17.93
C ALA A 193 9.49 7.26 -17.07
N LEU A 194 9.92 8.32 -16.36
CA LEU A 194 9.02 9.15 -15.54
C LEU A 194 7.97 9.85 -16.40
N ASN A 195 8.36 10.46 -17.52
CA ASN A 195 7.42 11.16 -18.40
C ASN A 195 6.34 10.20 -18.94
N ARG A 196 6.72 9.01 -19.41
CA ARG A 196 5.76 7.99 -19.85
C ARG A 196 4.83 7.56 -18.71
N LEU A 197 5.37 7.30 -17.52
CA LEU A 197 4.61 6.86 -16.36
C LEU A 197 3.61 7.93 -15.91
N PHE A 198 4.05 9.19 -15.72
CA PHE A 198 3.17 10.27 -15.29
C PHE A 198 2.12 10.63 -16.36
N SER A 199 2.45 10.55 -17.65
CA SER A 199 1.47 10.66 -18.74
C SER A 199 0.37 9.61 -18.61
N ALA A 200 0.73 8.34 -18.37
CA ALA A 200 -0.24 7.27 -18.18
C ALA A 200 -1.10 7.43 -16.91
N ILE A 201 -0.50 7.84 -15.80
CA ILE A 201 -1.21 8.15 -14.55
C ILE A 201 -2.20 9.31 -14.76
N ALA A 202 -1.80 10.37 -15.48
CA ALA A 202 -2.67 11.50 -15.80
C ALA A 202 -3.85 11.08 -16.71
N LYS A 203 -3.62 10.19 -17.70
CA LYS A 203 -4.68 9.59 -18.53
C LYS A 203 -5.67 8.77 -17.70
N ALA A 204 -5.21 8.09 -16.66
CA ALA A 204 -6.07 7.42 -15.68
C ALA A 204 -6.79 8.41 -14.73
N ARG A 205 -6.65 9.73 -14.94
CA ARG A 205 -7.26 10.82 -14.17
C ARG A 205 -6.83 10.89 -12.69
N VAL A 206 -5.76 10.20 -12.31
CA VAL A 206 -5.18 10.29 -10.98
C VAL A 206 -4.48 11.62 -10.82
N LYS A 207 -4.75 12.33 -9.72
CA LYS A 207 -4.23 13.68 -9.45
C LYS A 207 -3.17 13.72 -8.36
N ARG A 208 -2.91 12.60 -7.72
CA ARG A 208 -1.97 12.51 -6.59
C ARG A 208 -1.07 11.29 -6.73
N ALA A 209 0.18 11.49 -6.41
CA ALA A 209 1.15 10.41 -6.35
C ALA A 209 2.01 10.53 -5.09
N ALA A 210 2.53 9.40 -4.60
CA ALA A 210 3.50 9.38 -3.53
C ALA A 210 4.72 8.56 -3.96
N ALA A 211 5.92 9.09 -3.72
CA ALA A 211 7.17 8.43 -4.09
C ALA A 211 8.08 8.18 -2.88
N SER A 212 8.91 7.17 -3.00
CA SER A 212 10.03 6.88 -2.11
C SER A 212 11.09 6.10 -2.88
N THR A 213 12.36 6.47 -2.76
CA THR A 213 13.48 5.68 -3.30
C THR A 213 13.59 4.33 -2.60
N LEU A 214 14.26 3.39 -3.22
CA LEU A 214 14.55 2.10 -2.60
C LEU A 214 15.46 2.29 -1.37
N PHE A 215 15.03 1.71 -0.26
CA PHE A 215 15.84 1.58 0.95
C PHE A 215 16.31 0.13 1.09
N LEU A 216 17.58 -0.05 1.39
CA LEU A 216 18.14 -1.37 1.58
C LEU A 216 18.08 -1.77 3.06
N ARG A 217 17.60 -2.98 3.29
CA ARG A 217 17.67 -3.72 4.55
C ARG A 217 18.32 -5.07 4.25
N PRO A 218 18.88 -5.79 5.23
CA PRO A 218 19.54 -7.07 4.97
C PRO A 218 18.68 -8.03 4.14
N GLY A 219 17.43 -8.27 4.53
CA GLY A 219 16.52 -9.16 3.79
C GLY A 219 16.19 -8.69 2.37
N ILE A 220 16.15 -7.36 2.13
CA ILE A 220 15.96 -6.81 0.78
C ILE A 220 17.23 -7.04 -0.05
N SER A 221 18.41 -6.75 0.52
CA SER A 221 19.67 -6.93 -0.20
C SER A 221 19.92 -8.38 -0.60
N GLU A 222 19.58 -9.32 0.28
CA GLU A 222 19.65 -10.76 0.00
C GLU A 222 18.65 -11.17 -1.08
N SER A 223 17.40 -10.69 -0.99
CA SER A 223 16.37 -10.98 -1.98
C SER A 223 16.74 -10.43 -3.37
N LEU A 224 17.22 -9.20 -3.45
CA LEU A 224 17.70 -8.61 -4.71
C LEU A 224 18.78 -9.46 -5.36
N LYS A 225 19.81 -9.86 -4.60
CA LYS A 225 20.92 -10.70 -5.09
C LYS A 225 20.46 -12.07 -5.55
N ARG A 226 19.43 -12.64 -4.89
CA ARG A 226 18.93 -13.99 -5.19
C ARG A 226 17.98 -14.00 -6.40
N ASN A 227 17.11 -13.00 -6.50
CA ASN A 227 15.94 -13.04 -7.38
C ASN A 227 16.04 -12.13 -8.60
N VAL A 228 16.98 -11.15 -8.62
CA VAL A 228 17.22 -10.32 -9.80
C VAL A 228 18.30 -10.97 -10.66
N HIS A 229 17.87 -11.76 -11.64
CA HIS A 229 18.79 -12.54 -12.47
C HIS A 229 19.50 -11.73 -13.57
N ASN A 230 19.09 -10.49 -13.83
CA ASN A 230 19.81 -9.58 -14.72
C ASN A 230 20.92 -8.87 -13.96
N GLY A 231 22.16 -9.38 -14.07
CA GLY A 231 23.32 -8.88 -13.35
C GLY A 231 23.67 -7.42 -13.68
N GLU A 232 23.52 -7.00 -14.92
CA GLU A 232 23.80 -5.61 -15.34
C GLU A 232 22.82 -4.63 -14.70
N VAL A 233 21.54 -4.93 -14.74
CA VAL A 233 20.49 -4.12 -14.09
C VAL A 233 20.71 -4.03 -12.59
N LEU A 234 21.01 -5.17 -11.94
CA LEU A 234 21.25 -5.21 -10.50
C LEU A 234 22.50 -4.42 -10.12
N GLN A 235 23.63 -4.63 -10.80
CA GLN A 235 24.89 -3.97 -10.53
C GLN A 235 24.82 -2.46 -10.80
N GLY A 236 24.19 -2.07 -11.93
CA GLY A 236 23.95 -0.66 -12.26
C GLY A 236 23.14 0.05 -11.18
N MET A 237 22.06 -0.58 -10.69
CA MET A 237 21.28 -0.02 -9.59
C MET A 237 22.07 0.04 -8.27
N LEU A 238 22.80 -1.01 -7.91
CA LEU A 238 23.53 -1.08 -6.66
C LEU A 238 24.74 -0.14 -6.64
N ALA A 239 25.29 0.25 -7.81
CA ALA A 239 26.36 1.24 -7.91
C ALA A 239 25.97 2.60 -7.30
N PHE A 240 24.70 2.97 -7.35
CA PHE A 240 24.20 4.18 -6.68
C PHE A 240 24.34 4.14 -5.16
N TYR A 241 24.50 2.95 -4.56
CA TYR A 241 24.61 2.75 -3.11
C TYR A 241 26.07 2.66 -2.61
N GLN A 242 27.06 2.94 -3.45
CA GLN A 242 28.49 2.93 -3.02
C GLN A 242 28.74 3.88 -1.85
N ASP A 243 28.15 5.09 -1.92
CA ASP A 243 28.23 6.10 -0.86
C ASP A 243 27.02 6.09 0.08
N ALA A 244 26.33 4.95 0.19
CA ALA A 244 25.13 4.83 0.99
C ALA A 244 25.31 5.27 2.43
N ARG A 245 24.24 5.80 3.02
CA ARG A 245 24.21 6.29 4.42
C ARG A 245 23.15 5.55 5.21
N ARG A 246 23.34 5.45 6.50
CA ARG A 246 22.29 4.98 7.42
C ARG A 246 21.35 6.13 7.74
N LEU A 247 20.07 5.86 7.61
CA LEU A 247 18.99 6.79 7.94
C LEU A 247 18.06 6.16 8.98
N ALA A 248 17.84 6.88 10.08
CA ALA A 248 16.79 6.52 11.03
C ALA A 248 15.43 6.89 10.43
N VAL A 249 14.57 5.91 10.22
CA VAL A 249 13.24 6.11 9.65
C VAL A 249 12.17 5.98 10.73
N ARG A 250 11.09 6.75 10.60
CA ARG A 250 9.96 6.70 11.55
C ARG A 250 9.14 5.41 11.40
N ALA A 251 9.24 4.75 10.25
CA ALA A 251 8.65 3.45 10.05
C ALA A 251 9.36 2.42 10.95
N GLU A 252 8.62 1.84 11.90
CA GLU A 252 9.09 0.79 12.81
C GLU A 252 10.27 1.20 13.73
N HIS A 253 10.51 2.50 13.91
CA HIS A 253 11.65 3.02 14.71
C HIS A 253 12.97 2.34 14.35
N SER A 254 13.21 2.14 13.05
CA SER A 254 14.33 1.38 12.51
C SER A 254 15.28 2.24 11.70
N SER A 255 16.44 1.69 11.36
CA SER A 255 17.37 2.31 10.42
C SER A 255 17.46 1.51 9.12
N VAL A 256 17.67 2.24 8.04
CA VAL A 256 17.82 1.68 6.69
C VAL A 256 19.10 2.20 6.06
N THR A 257 19.60 1.47 5.07
CA THR A 257 20.66 1.95 4.18
C THR A 257 20.01 2.64 2.99
N THR A 258 20.41 3.88 2.70
CA THR A 258 19.80 4.71 1.66
C THR A 258 20.85 5.45 0.87
N LEU A 259 20.48 5.96 -0.30
CA LEU A 259 21.27 6.92 -1.05
C LEU A 259 21.59 8.17 -0.20
N PRO A 260 22.69 8.87 -0.47
CA PRO A 260 22.98 10.17 0.14
C PRO A 260 21.81 11.15 0.03
N HIS A 261 21.67 12.03 1.01
CA HIS A 261 20.59 13.02 1.06
C HIS A 261 20.49 13.85 -0.24
N ALA A 262 21.60 14.40 -0.73
CA ALA A 262 21.65 15.23 -1.94
C ALA A 262 21.13 14.46 -3.17
N GLN A 263 21.57 13.21 -3.33
CA GLN A 263 21.16 12.36 -4.45
C GLN A 263 19.66 12.01 -4.39
N ARG A 264 19.12 11.71 -3.18
CA ARG A 264 17.67 11.51 -3.02
C ARG A 264 16.88 12.77 -3.31
N ASP A 265 17.37 13.93 -2.87
CA ASP A 265 16.71 15.22 -3.11
C ASP A 265 16.66 15.53 -4.61
N GLU A 266 17.75 15.32 -5.33
CA GLU A 266 17.79 15.46 -6.79
C GLU A 266 16.79 14.56 -7.51
N ILE A 267 16.74 13.27 -7.14
CA ILE A 267 15.76 12.32 -7.68
C ILE A 267 14.33 12.82 -7.42
N TYR A 268 14.03 13.25 -6.18
CA TYR A 268 12.69 13.72 -5.85
C TYR A 268 12.34 15.06 -6.51
N GLN A 269 13.30 15.93 -6.74
CA GLN A 269 13.09 17.17 -7.51
C GLN A 269 12.76 16.83 -8.97
N GLY A 270 13.52 15.92 -9.61
CA GLY A 270 13.26 15.47 -10.96
C GLY A 270 11.87 14.85 -11.11
N ILE A 271 11.50 13.94 -10.20
CA ILE A 271 10.14 13.34 -10.19
C ILE A 271 9.08 14.42 -9.99
N GLY A 272 9.32 15.37 -9.08
CA GLY A 272 8.38 16.45 -8.79
C GLY A 272 8.16 17.39 -9.99
N HIS A 273 9.19 17.65 -10.76
CA HIS A 273 9.12 18.43 -11.99
C HIS A 273 8.21 17.74 -13.02
N VAL A 274 8.50 16.49 -13.34
CA VAL A 274 7.71 15.72 -14.30
C VAL A 274 6.25 15.53 -13.82
N ALA A 275 6.04 15.25 -12.53
CA ALA A 275 4.69 15.13 -11.97
C ALA A 275 3.88 16.41 -12.17
N LYS A 276 4.49 17.59 -11.94
CA LYS A 276 3.86 18.91 -12.11
C LYS A 276 3.48 19.17 -13.56
N GLU A 277 4.31 18.80 -14.53
CA GLU A 277 4.01 18.92 -15.97
C GLU A 277 2.75 18.16 -16.37
N HIS A 278 2.51 17.01 -15.71
CA HIS A 278 1.32 16.20 -15.91
C HIS A 278 0.14 16.54 -14.97
N GLY A 279 0.24 17.64 -14.20
CA GLY A 279 -0.81 18.08 -13.29
C GLY A 279 -1.07 17.13 -12.10
N ILE A 280 -0.03 16.42 -11.67
CA ILE A 280 -0.09 15.46 -10.55
C ILE A 280 0.66 16.02 -9.34
N ALA A 281 -0.04 16.10 -8.20
CA ALA A 281 0.57 16.49 -6.92
C ALA A 281 1.40 15.33 -6.36
N LEU A 282 2.72 15.53 -6.27
CA LEU A 282 3.65 14.56 -5.69
C LEU A 282 3.84 14.80 -4.20
N SER A 283 3.85 13.74 -3.42
CA SER A 283 4.26 13.74 -2.02
C SER A 283 5.42 12.77 -1.76
N ILE A 284 6.31 13.15 -0.83
CA ILE A 284 7.40 12.31 -0.35
C ILE A 284 7.08 11.89 1.08
N CYS A 285 6.99 10.58 1.30
CA CYS A 285 6.52 10.02 2.56
C CYS A 285 7.46 10.32 3.74
N ALA A 286 6.96 11.03 4.76
CA ALA A 286 7.72 11.37 5.96
C ALA A 286 8.12 10.15 6.81
N CYS A 287 7.38 9.04 6.73
CA CYS A 287 7.70 7.83 7.50
C CYS A 287 9.00 7.18 7.03
N MET A 288 9.28 7.30 5.73
CA MET A 288 10.48 6.73 5.10
C MET A 288 11.55 7.78 4.81
N ASN A 289 11.16 9.05 4.64
CA ASN A 289 12.08 10.15 4.33
C ASN A 289 11.85 11.29 5.33
N PRO A 290 12.21 11.12 6.62
CA PRO A 290 11.96 12.15 7.63
C PRO A 290 12.73 13.45 7.38
N ASP A 291 13.82 13.36 6.64
CA ASP A 291 14.73 14.45 6.26
C ASP A 291 14.36 15.18 4.95
N LEU A 292 13.53 14.55 4.10
CA LEU A 292 13.13 15.07 2.77
C LEU A 292 11.60 15.08 2.57
N ALA A 293 10.84 14.94 3.65
CA ALA A 293 9.39 14.83 3.57
C ALA A 293 8.75 16.07 2.91
N ARG A 294 7.85 15.83 1.96
CA ARG A 294 7.05 16.86 1.29
C ARG A 294 5.61 16.40 1.16
N GLY A 295 4.68 17.12 1.76
CA GLY A 295 3.26 16.77 1.75
C GLY A 295 2.93 15.51 2.56
N THR A 296 1.83 14.87 2.23
CA THR A 296 1.38 13.62 2.86
C THR A 296 1.00 12.60 1.81
N CYS A 297 1.44 11.36 2.02
CA CYS A 297 1.03 10.22 1.18
C CYS A 297 -0.41 9.77 1.41
N ASN A 298 -1.11 10.39 2.35
CA ASN A 298 -2.53 10.16 2.66
C ASN A 298 -2.94 8.66 2.75
N ILE A 299 -2.02 7.80 3.11
CA ILE A 299 -2.23 6.34 3.15
C ILE A 299 -3.38 5.95 4.09
N SER A 300 -3.56 6.69 5.20
CA SER A 300 -4.66 6.48 6.14
C SER A 300 -6.02 6.95 5.62
N GLY A 301 -6.05 7.71 4.51
CA GLY A 301 -7.25 8.31 3.95
C GLY A 301 -7.77 9.51 4.75
N ARG A 302 -8.77 10.18 4.14
CA ARG A 302 -9.55 11.24 4.79
C ARG A 302 -10.97 10.73 4.97
N TRP A 303 -11.38 10.60 6.23
CA TRP A 303 -12.69 10.01 6.56
C TRP A 303 -13.63 11.10 7.05
N PRO A 304 -14.87 11.23 6.52
CA PRO A 304 -15.85 12.18 7.01
C PRO A 304 -16.10 11.94 8.51
N ARG A 305 -16.22 13.04 9.26
CA ARG A 305 -16.63 12.93 10.67
C ARG A 305 -18.05 12.31 10.69
N ARG A 306 -18.27 11.29 11.54
CA ARG A 306 -19.64 10.86 11.83
C ARG A 306 -20.40 12.09 12.29
N SER A 307 -21.46 12.47 11.60
CA SER A 307 -22.41 13.43 12.12
C SER A 307 -22.81 12.92 13.51
N ARG A 308 -22.67 13.76 14.55
CA ARG A 308 -23.33 13.46 15.82
C ARG A 308 -24.78 13.27 15.44
N ARG A 309 -25.35 12.07 15.66
CA ARG A 309 -26.80 11.91 15.65
C ARG A 309 -27.35 13.07 16.45
N ALA A 310 -28.26 13.83 15.84
CA ALA A 310 -28.98 14.87 16.56
C ALA A 310 -29.38 14.26 17.92
N ALA A 311 -29.03 14.93 18.99
CA ALA A 311 -29.37 14.47 20.34
C ALA A 311 -30.86 14.21 20.29
N GLN A 312 -31.28 12.96 20.61
CA GLN A 312 -32.69 12.70 20.81
C GLN A 312 -33.19 13.72 21.82
N PRO A 313 -34.31 14.42 21.54
CA PRO A 313 -34.90 15.31 22.53
C PRO A 313 -35.09 14.50 23.80
N ARG A 314 -34.70 15.06 24.96
CA ARG A 314 -34.98 14.46 26.23
C ARG A 314 -36.51 14.44 26.38
N LEU A 315 -37.10 13.28 26.25
CA LEU A 315 -38.46 12.97 26.61
C LEU A 315 -38.54 12.94 28.16
N PHE A 316 -38.53 14.08 28.82
CA PHE A 316 -38.98 14.24 30.22
C PHE A 316 -38.73 15.70 30.61
N GLU A 317 -39.63 16.61 30.22
CA GLU A 317 -40.06 17.70 31.07
C GLU A 317 -41.42 17.34 31.61
N VAL A 318 -41.44 16.90 32.85
CA VAL A 318 -42.68 16.81 33.63
C VAL A 318 -42.87 18.20 34.20
N GLU A 319 -43.88 18.90 33.68
CA GLU A 319 -44.38 20.13 34.28
C GLU A 319 -44.84 19.85 35.71
N ARG A 320 -44.45 20.75 36.62
CA ARG A 320 -45.08 20.96 37.91
C ARG A 320 -45.87 22.25 37.86
#